data_c3f2f6af7606477bf046bf55fd1fa3fa
#
_entry.id   c3f2f6af7606477bf046bf55fd1fa3fa
#
_cell.length_a   1.000
_cell.length_b   1.000
_cell.length_c   1.000
_cell.angle_alpha   90.00
_cell.angle_beta   90.00
_cell.angle_gamma   90.00
#
_symmetry.space_group_name_H-M   'P 1'
#
loop_
_entity.id
_entity.type
_entity.pdbx_description
1 polymer ?
#
loop_
_entity_poly.entity_id
_entity_poly.type
_entity_poly.pdbx_seq_one_letter_code
_entity_poly.pdbx_strand_id
1 'polypeptide(L)'
;MKKLPAWWPKLRGSSAYAISLSFASGRCRWVYGEIDRRGSLSFKSILASGGVESHVIPMDDALLSSDSLETAIKEALGRLPIAATRPGFIVISVPSKHAYLGEISVDKSERESMIRFQIQELMEAAAGQSEREAAFDWQVKAELSDGNVSLAVAGIDQRQVDEILAACQSCGLNCLGITLDSVAAMNGYLQMAPEGLRASDVRFLLHGELSRHRVRLAVFAQGVLFNESWEHSEDGFSVVQAISALERLVSTWTRDGAPEEVASVRLILGGELMYVKGCEATAKRSQTLSRRLLEIAPRRELQTHWHDDVVPFGALEAMPCE
;
A
#
# COMPACT_ATOMS: atom_id res chain seq x y z
N MET A 1 2.55 -17.99 -14.05
CA MET A 1 1.28 -17.39 -14.51
C MET A 1 0.15 -18.06 -13.74
N LYS A 2 -0.41 -17.36 -12.73
CA LYS A 2 -1.59 -17.86 -11.99
C LYS A 2 -2.81 -17.67 -12.87
N LYS A 3 -3.56 -18.73 -13.16
CA LYS A 3 -4.83 -18.62 -13.88
C LYS A 3 -5.81 -17.88 -12.98
N LEU A 4 -6.43 -16.81 -13.51
CA LEU A 4 -7.53 -16.13 -12.84
C LEU A 4 -8.58 -17.16 -12.37
N PRO A 5 -9.14 -17.01 -11.17
CA PRO A 5 -10.18 -17.89 -10.67
C PRO A 5 -11.31 -18.04 -11.68
N ALA A 6 -11.91 -19.23 -11.79
CA ALA A 6 -12.96 -19.53 -12.76
C ALA A 6 -14.22 -18.62 -12.65
N TRP A 7 -14.37 -17.92 -11.53
CA TRP A 7 -15.43 -16.93 -11.28
C TRP A 7 -15.11 -15.53 -11.80
N TRP A 8 -13.88 -15.30 -12.33
CA TRP A 8 -13.55 -14.00 -12.94
C TRP A 8 -14.51 -13.71 -14.08
N PRO A 9 -15.35 -12.68 -13.96
CA PRO A 9 -16.39 -12.44 -14.96
C PRO A 9 -15.76 -12.20 -16.31
N LYS A 10 -16.20 -12.95 -17.31
CA LYS A 10 -15.88 -12.72 -18.72
C LYS A 10 -16.61 -11.44 -19.17
N LEU A 11 -16.16 -10.32 -18.68
CA LEU A 11 -16.69 -9.01 -19.00
C LEU A 11 -16.13 -8.59 -20.37
N ARG A 12 -16.71 -9.16 -21.42
CA ARG A 12 -16.47 -8.70 -22.78
C ARG A 12 -17.24 -7.40 -23.01
N GLY A 13 -16.52 -6.30 -23.20
CA GLY A 13 -17.03 -5.14 -23.92
C GLY A 13 -17.77 -4.06 -23.14
N SER A 14 -17.90 -4.12 -21.81
CA SER A 14 -18.47 -3.00 -21.03
C SER A 14 -17.40 -2.34 -20.15
N SER A 15 -17.41 -1.02 -20.10
CA SER A 15 -16.64 -0.27 -19.13
C SER A 15 -16.98 -0.77 -17.74
N ALA A 16 -15.95 -1.13 -16.96
CA ALA A 16 -16.13 -1.55 -15.59
C ALA A 16 -15.71 -0.43 -14.67
N TYR A 17 -16.44 -0.27 -13.58
CA TYR A 17 -16.16 0.72 -12.56
C TYR A 17 -15.74 0.05 -11.28
N ALA A 18 -14.68 0.59 -10.68
CA ALA A 18 -14.19 0.14 -9.39
C ALA A 18 -14.09 1.31 -8.41
N ILE A 19 -14.21 0.97 -7.14
CA ILE A 19 -13.83 1.85 -6.04
C ILE A 19 -12.66 1.21 -5.31
N SER A 20 -11.66 1.99 -5.00
CA SER A 20 -10.55 1.56 -4.16
C SER A 20 -10.59 2.33 -2.85
N LEU A 21 -10.44 1.64 -1.73
CA LEU A 21 -10.50 2.23 -0.40
C LEU A 21 -9.23 1.98 0.39
N SER A 22 -8.87 2.95 1.22
CA SER A 22 -7.88 2.80 2.27
C SER A 22 -8.41 3.31 3.60
N PHE A 23 -7.97 2.69 4.69
CA PHE A 23 -8.39 3.02 6.04
C PHE A 23 -7.17 3.38 6.87
N ALA A 24 -7.14 4.58 7.40
CA ALA A 24 -6.07 5.03 8.29
C ALA A 24 -6.52 6.19 9.17
N SER A 25 -6.08 6.21 10.42
CA SER A 25 -6.20 7.35 11.34
C SER A 25 -7.61 7.93 11.42
N GLY A 26 -8.63 7.10 11.60
CA GLY A 26 -10.02 7.51 11.73
C GLY A 26 -10.69 7.92 10.41
N ARG A 27 -10.05 7.66 9.27
CA ARG A 27 -10.54 8.07 7.95
C ARG A 27 -10.62 6.91 6.98
N CYS A 28 -11.63 6.97 6.11
CA CYS A 28 -11.68 6.17 4.89
C CYS A 28 -11.43 7.10 3.71
N ARG A 29 -10.40 6.83 2.94
CA ARG A 29 -10.12 7.52 1.66
C ARG A 29 -10.49 6.60 0.53
N TRP A 30 -11.01 7.18 -0.57
CA TRP A 30 -11.43 6.42 -1.72
C TRP A 30 -11.14 7.12 -3.03
N VAL A 31 -10.90 6.30 -4.05
CA VAL A 31 -10.82 6.71 -5.46
C VAL A 31 -11.79 5.84 -6.25
N TYR A 32 -12.57 6.47 -7.10
CA TYR A 32 -13.55 5.82 -7.97
C TYR A 32 -13.28 6.16 -9.42
N GLY A 33 -13.39 5.18 -10.30
CA GLY A 33 -13.16 5.41 -11.71
C GLY A 33 -13.46 4.19 -12.59
N GLU A 34 -13.29 4.42 -13.90
CA GLU A 34 -13.31 3.36 -14.92
C GLU A 34 -11.97 2.61 -14.90
N ILE A 35 -12.04 1.29 -14.91
CA ILE A 35 -10.82 0.44 -14.92
C ILE A 35 -10.53 -0.08 -16.32
N ASP A 36 -9.25 -0.10 -16.69
CA ASP A 36 -8.72 -0.87 -17.81
C ASP A 36 -8.39 -2.29 -17.34
N ARG A 37 -8.57 -3.24 -18.23
CA ARG A 37 -8.32 -4.66 -18.00
C ARG A 37 -7.33 -5.27 -18.98
N ARG A 38 -6.66 -4.44 -19.75
CA ARG A 38 -5.69 -4.88 -20.75
C ARG A 38 -4.31 -4.98 -20.12
N GLY A 39 -3.98 -6.16 -19.63
CA GLY A 39 -2.64 -6.47 -19.12
C GLY A 39 -2.45 -6.23 -17.62
N SER A 40 -2.78 -5.08 -17.08
CA SER A 40 -2.78 -4.78 -15.65
C SER A 40 -4.09 -4.09 -15.25
N LEU A 41 -4.56 -4.34 -14.03
CA LEU A 41 -5.67 -3.57 -13.48
C LEU A 41 -5.17 -2.16 -13.16
N SER A 42 -5.75 -1.17 -13.81
CA SER A 42 -5.43 0.23 -13.56
C SER A 42 -6.66 1.11 -13.77
N PHE A 43 -6.67 2.28 -13.15
CA PHE A 43 -7.67 3.27 -13.48
C PHE A 43 -7.41 3.84 -14.87
N LYS A 44 -8.30 3.51 -15.82
CA LYS A 44 -8.33 4.16 -17.14
C LYS A 44 -8.65 5.65 -17.00
N SER A 45 -9.59 5.99 -16.12
CA SER A 45 -9.92 7.34 -15.74
C SER A 45 -10.39 7.40 -14.30
N ILE A 46 -9.92 8.40 -13.56
CA ILE A 46 -10.43 8.72 -12.22
C ILE A 46 -11.61 9.68 -12.41
N LEU A 47 -12.75 9.29 -11.89
CA LEU A 47 -13.99 10.09 -11.99
C LEU A 47 -14.30 10.86 -10.71
N ALA A 48 -13.89 10.33 -9.56
CA ALA A 48 -14.05 10.99 -8.28
C ALA A 48 -13.04 10.43 -7.27
N SER A 49 -12.67 11.24 -6.29
CA SER A 49 -11.96 10.84 -5.09
C SER A 49 -12.50 11.59 -3.88
N GLY A 50 -12.23 11.08 -2.69
CA GLY A 50 -12.67 11.75 -1.48
C GLY A 50 -12.35 10.98 -0.21
N GLY A 51 -12.91 11.47 0.89
CA GLY A 51 -12.73 10.84 2.18
C GLY A 51 -13.96 10.98 3.05
N VAL A 52 -14.08 10.08 4.00
CA VAL A 52 -15.09 10.07 5.05
C VAL A 52 -14.37 9.96 6.37
N GLU A 53 -14.64 10.88 7.26
CA GLU A 53 -14.29 10.74 8.68
C GLU A 53 -15.39 9.92 9.33
N SER A 54 -15.06 8.78 9.91
CA SER A 54 -16.04 7.90 10.50
C SER A 54 -15.55 7.41 11.86
N HIS A 55 -16.45 7.49 12.84
CA HIS A 55 -16.20 7.00 14.19
C HIS A 55 -16.00 5.47 14.27
N VAL A 56 -16.35 4.75 13.20
CA VAL A 56 -16.12 3.29 13.12
C VAL A 56 -14.71 2.94 12.68
N ILE A 57 -13.91 3.93 12.20
CA ILE A 57 -12.54 3.72 11.78
C ILE A 57 -11.61 4.13 12.93
N PRO A 58 -10.84 3.19 13.49
CA PRO A 58 -9.96 3.47 14.60
C PRO A 58 -8.85 4.48 14.25
N MET A 59 -8.54 5.35 15.20
CA MET A 59 -7.45 6.33 15.06
C MET A 59 -6.06 5.67 15.08
N ASP A 60 -5.94 4.53 15.74
CA ASP A 60 -4.70 3.76 15.90
C ASP A 60 -4.45 2.75 14.78
N ASP A 61 -5.22 2.82 13.69
CA ASP A 61 -5.19 1.86 12.59
C ASP A 61 -5.45 0.41 13.02
N ALA A 62 -6.26 0.20 14.05
CA ALA A 62 -6.67 -1.15 14.44
C ALA A 62 -7.45 -1.83 13.30
N LEU A 63 -7.42 -3.17 13.28
CA LEU A 63 -8.18 -3.94 12.31
C LEU A 63 -9.68 -3.70 12.46
N LEU A 64 -10.36 -3.52 11.34
CA LEU A 64 -11.80 -3.27 11.31
C LEU A 64 -12.57 -4.60 11.32
N SER A 65 -13.65 -4.64 12.10
CA SER A 65 -14.63 -5.72 11.99
C SER A 65 -15.41 -5.63 10.68
N SER A 66 -16.04 -6.72 10.27
CA SER A 66 -16.89 -6.77 9.08
C SER A 66 -17.97 -5.68 9.09
N ASP A 67 -18.63 -5.44 10.23
CA ASP A 67 -19.68 -4.42 10.37
C ASP A 67 -19.13 -3.00 10.22
N SER A 68 -17.94 -2.74 10.77
CA SER A 68 -17.27 -1.45 10.63
C SER A 68 -16.82 -1.20 9.20
N LEU A 69 -16.28 -2.22 8.52
CA LEU A 69 -15.91 -2.19 7.11
C LEU A 69 -17.15 -1.95 6.23
N GLU A 70 -18.24 -2.68 6.46
CA GLU A 70 -19.49 -2.51 5.73
C GLU A 70 -20.03 -1.09 5.87
N THR A 71 -20.02 -0.54 7.08
CA THR A 71 -20.44 0.84 7.34
C THR A 71 -19.57 1.83 6.56
N ALA A 72 -18.24 1.70 6.63
CA ALA A 72 -17.32 2.59 5.93
C ALA A 72 -17.46 2.48 4.40
N ILE A 73 -17.66 1.27 3.87
CA ILE A 73 -17.92 1.06 2.44
C ILE A 73 -19.22 1.75 2.02
N LYS A 74 -20.31 1.58 2.78
CA LYS A 74 -21.60 2.23 2.50
C LYS A 74 -21.49 3.76 2.54
N GLU A 75 -20.78 4.31 3.51
CA GLU A 75 -20.52 5.74 3.62
C GLU A 75 -19.73 6.26 2.39
N ALA A 76 -18.68 5.55 1.97
CA ALA A 76 -17.92 5.89 0.78
C ALA A 76 -18.78 5.85 -0.49
N LEU A 77 -19.59 4.80 -0.66
CA LEU A 77 -20.53 4.68 -1.79
C LEU A 77 -21.57 5.79 -1.79
N GLY A 78 -22.06 6.21 -0.61
CA GLY A 78 -23.01 7.33 -0.47
C GLY A 78 -22.42 8.70 -0.81
N ARG A 79 -21.09 8.83 -0.88
CA ARG A 79 -20.37 10.05 -1.28
C ARG A 79 -20.08 10.12 -2.77
N LEU A 80 -20.32 9.04 -3.52
CA LEU A 80 -20.16 9.07 -4.98
C LEU A 80 -21.10 10.08 -5.61
N PRO A 81 -20.69 10.74 -6.71
CA PRO A 81 -21.59 11.63 -7.47
C PRO A 81 -22.90 10.93 -7.86
N ILE A 82 -24.02 11.64 -7.78
CA ILE A 82 -25.36 11.09 -8.08
C ILE A 82 -25.44 10.47 -9.49
N ALA A 83 -24.68 11.03 -10.44
CA ALA A 83 -24.61 10.52 -11.81
C ALA A 83 -23.60 9.37 -11.99
N ALA A 84 -22.90 8.95 -10.93
CA ALA A 84 -21.91 7.90 -11.03
C ALA A 84 -22.58 6.54 -11.27
N THR A 85 -22.03 5.76 -12.18
CA THR A 85 -22.39 4.36 -12.32
C THR A 85 -21.95 3.61 -11.08
N ARG A 86 -22.83 2.81 -10.46
CA ARG A 86 -22.48 2.04 -9.28
C ARG A 86 -21.27 1.14 -9.57
N PRO A 87 -20.20 1.18 -8.75
CA PRO A 87 -19.07 0.28 -8.94
C PRO A 87 -19.50 -1.18 -8.76
N GLY A 88 -18.99 -2.05 -9.60
CA GLY A 88 -19.17 -3.50 -9.46
C GLY A 88 -18.02 -4.15 -8.70
N PHE A 89 -16.93 -3.41 -8.52
CA PHE A 89 -15.68 -3.92 -8.00
C PHE A 89 -15.10 -3.00 -6.92
N ILE A 90 -14.37 -3.63 -5.99
CA ILE A 90 -13.69 -2.95 -4.91
C ILE A 90 -12.29 -3.51 -4.74
N VAL A 91 -11.33 -2.64 -4.39
CA VAL A 91 -10.00 -2.99 -3.88
C VAL A 91 -9.87 -2.37 -2.50
N ILE A 92 -9.31 -3.10 -1.56
CA ILE A 92 -9.12 -2.64 -0.18
C ILE A 92 -7.63 -2.61 0.14
N SER A 93 -7.19 -1.49 0.68
CA SER A 93 -5.86 -1.32 1.23
C SER A 93 -5.92 -1.39 2.75
N VAL A 94 -5.16 -2.29 3.33
CA VAL A 94 -5.07 -2.51 4.77
C VAL A 94 -3.77 -1.94 5.34
N PRO A 95 -3.76 -1.49 6.61
CA PRO A 95 -2.54 -0.99 7.23
C PRO A 95 -1.46 -2.07 7.31
N SER A 96 -0.28 -1.78 6.76
CA SER A 96 0.84 -2.72 6.70
C SER A 96 1.39 -3.13 8.07
N LYS A 97 1.15 -2.34 9.13
CA LYS A 97 1.52 -2.70 10.50
C LYS A 97 0.89 -4.02 11.00
N HIS A 98 -0.17 -4.48 10.35
CA HIS A 98 -0.83 -5.76 10.65
C HIS A 98 -0.36 -6.90 9.74
N ALA A 99 0.57 -6.61 8.83
CA ALA A 99 1.12 -7.60 7.95
C ALA A 99 2.33 -8.29 8.59
N TYR A 100 2.46 -9.56 8.31
CA TYR A 100 3.69 -10.30 8.49
C TYR A 100 4.55 -10.11 7.24
N LEU A 101 5.74 -9.57 7.41
CA LEU A 101 6.70 -9.42 6.33
C LEU A 101 7.86 -10.37 6.58
N GLY A 102 8.26 -11.10 5.56
CA GLY A 102 9.36 -12.05 5.67
C GLY A 102 10.08 -12.29 4.35
N GLU A 103 11.14 -13.06 4.44
CA GLU A 103 11.94 -13.47 3.30
C GLU A 103 12.30 -14.94 3.45
N ILE A 104 12.16 -15.71 2.37
CA ILE A 104 12.63 -17.08 2.29
C ILE A 104 13.50 -17.27 1.06
N SER A 105 14.46 -18.21 1.14
CA SER A 105 15.24 -18.66 0.01
C SER A 105 14.77 -20.04 -0.40
N VAL A 106 14.42 -20.20 -1.67
CA VAL A 106 13.93 -21.47 -2.22
C VAL A 106 14.71 -21.82 -3.48
N ASP A 107 14.82 -23.11 -3.78
CA ASP A 107 15.36 -23.56 -5.07
C ASP A 107 14.44 -23.07 -6.21
N LYS A 108 15.03 -22.58 -7.30
CA LYS A 108 14.28 -22.08 -8.45
C LYS A 108 13.34 -23.12 -9.08
N SER A 109 13.67 -24.40 -8.90
CA SER A 109 12.87 -25.54 -9.37
C SER A 109 11.84 -26.05 -8.35
N GLU A 110 11.77 -25.44 -7.15
CA GLU A 110 10.88 -25.88 -6.08
C GLU A 110 9.41 -25.79 -6.50
N ARG A 111 8.62 -26.77 -6.07
CA ARG A 111 7.19 -26.82 -6.37
C ARG A 111 6.44 -25.77 -5.56
N GLU A 112 5.46 -25.14 -6.18
CA GLU A 112 4.64 -24.12 -5.52
C GLU A 112 4.04 -24.60 -4.18
N SER A 113 3.64 -25.86 -4.09
CA SER A 113 3.11 -26.43 -2.84
C SER A 113 4.13 -26.45 -1.69
N MET A 114 5.41 -26.69 -2.00
CA MET A 114 6.47 -26.65 -1.00
C MET A 114 6.81 -25.22 -0.61
N ILE A 115 6.81 -24.29 -1.57
CA ILE A 115 6.98 -22.87 -1.29
C ILE A 115 5.87 -22.39 -0.35
N ARG A 116 4.60 -22.73 -0.64
CA ARG A 116 3.46 -22.40 0.23
C ARG A 116 3.63 -22.97 1.64
N PHE A 117 4.07 -24.21 1.75
CA PHE A 117 4.32 -24.83 3.05
C PHE A 117 5.40 -24.09 3.85
N GLN A 118 6.55 -23.77 3.24
CA GLN A 118 7.62 -23.02 3.89
C GLN A 118 7.18 -21.60 4.31
N ILE A 119 6.36 -20.95 3.48
CA ILE A 119 5.81 -19.63 3.82
C ILE A 119 4.85 -19.76 5.00
N GLN A 120 3.98 -20.77 5.00
CA GLN A 120 3.07 -21.00 6.12
C GLN A 120 3.83 -21.21 7.44
N GLU A 121 4.88 -22.01 7.45
CA GLU A 121 5.75 -22.20 8.62
C GLU A 121 6.39 -20.88 9.07
N LEU A 122 6.87 -20.04 8.12
CA LEU A 122 7.42 -18.72 8.42
C LEU A 122 6.37 -17.82 9.09
N MET A 123 5.14 -17.80 8.56
CA MET A 123 4.06 -16.98 9.08
C MET A 123 3.62 -17.43 10.48
N GLU A 124 3.50 -18.73 10.70
CA GLU A 124 3.18 -19.30 12.02
C GLU A 124 4.25 -18.97 13.05
N ALA A 125 5.52 -19.04 12.67
CA ALA A 125 6.63 -18.66 13.55
C ALA A 125 6.59 -17.16 13.87
N ALA A 126 6.28 -16.30 12.90
CA ALA A 126 6.19 -14.85 13.08
C ALA A 126 4.98 -14.44 13.95
N ALA A 127 3.85 -15.17 13.81
CA ALA A 127 2.63 -14.92 14.58
C ALA A 127 2.72 -15.35 16.06
N GLY A 128 3.82 -16.00 16.47
CA GLY A 128 4.05 -16.38 17.86
C GLY A 128 3.03 -17.39 18.42
N GLN A 129 3.04 -18.63 17.93
CA GLN A 129 2.17 -19.74 18.40
C GLN A 129 0.65 -19.49 18.30
N SER A 130 0.22 -18.52 17.53
CA SER A 130 -1.18 -18.36 17.21
C SER A 130 -1.58 -19.44 16.20
N GLU A 131 -2.61 -20.25 16.53
CA GLU A 131 -3.24 -21.23 15.62
C GLU A 131 -3.97 -20.53 14.44
N ARG A 132 -3.55 -19.35 14.05
CA ARG A 132 -4.22 -18.53 13.05
C ARG A 132 -3.61 -18.80 11.69
N GLU A 133 -4.45 -19.19 10.77
CA GLU A 133 -4.08 -19.25 9.36
C GLU A 133 -3.78 -17.84 8.85
N ALA A 134 -2.70 -17.71 8.06
CA ALA A 134 -2.37 -16.49 7.38
C ALA A 134 -2.74 -16.59 5.89
N ALA A 135 -3.42 -15.56 5.40
CA ALA A 135 -3.48 -15.32 3.96
C ALA A 135 -2.18 -14.63 3.54
N PHE A 136 -1.50 -15.16 2.55
CA PHE A 136 -0.21 -14.62 2.14
C PHE A 136 -0.04 -14.65 0.62
N ASP A 137 0.84 -13.77 0.17
CA ASP A 137 1.36 -13.77 -1.19
C ASP A 137 2.87 -13.53 -1.17
N TRP A 138 3.55 -13.82 -2.28
CA TRP A 138 4.99 -13.63 -2.38
C TRP A 138 5.40 -13.12 -3.75
N GLN A 139 6.53 -12.46 -3.77
CA GLN A 139 7.16 -11.96 -4.98
C GLN A 139 8.64 -12.35 -5.02
N VAL A 140 9.13 -12.70 -6.21
CA VAL A 140 10.57 -12.90 -6.40
C VAL A 140 11.29 -11.58 -6.17
N LYS A 141 12.19 -11.56 -5.19
CA LYS A 141 13.01 -10.41 -4.82
C LYS A 141 14.33 -10.39 -5.60
N ALA A 142 14.99 -11.54 -5.66
CA ALA A 142 16.27 -11.67 -6.36
C ALA A 142 16.56 -13.11 -6.75
N GLU A 143 17.32 -13.31 -7.82
CA GLU A 143 18.00 -14.58 -8.10
C GLU A 143 19.34 -14.59 -7.37
N LEU A 144 19.63 -15.67 -6.66
CA LEU A 144 20.85 -15.85 -5.89
C LEU A 144 21.90 -16.61 -6.70
N SER A 145 23.18 -16.41 -6.35
CA SER A 145 24.30 -17.00 -7.08
C SER A 145 24.41 -18.52 -6.98
N ASP A 146 23.72 -19.12 -6.02
CA ASP A 146 23.69 -20.58 -5.76
C ASP A 146 22.55 -21.33 -6.51
N GLY A 147 21.81 -20.62 -7.38
CA GLY A 147 20.68 -21.17 -8.11
C GLY A 147 19.35 -21.05 -7.38
N ASN A 148 19.35 -20.52 -6.17
CA ASN A 148 18.16 -20.21 -5.41
C ASN A 148 17.52 -18.89 -5.82
N VAL A 149 16.28 -18.67 -5.40
CA VAL A 149 15.59 -17.38 -5.50
C VAL A 149 15.20 -16.93 -4.09
N SER A 150 15.40 -15.65 -3.82
CA SER A 150 14.87 -15.00 -2.65
C SER A 150 13.46 -14.53 -2.92
N LEU A 151 12.52 -14.93 -2.07
CA LEU A 151 11.12 -14.51 -2.13
C LEU A 151 10.84 -13.55 -0.97
N ALA A 152 10.31 -12.38 -1.29
CA ALA A 152 9.69 -11.53 -0.29
C ALA A 152 8.25 -12.01 -0.09
N VAL A 153 7.85 -12.14 1.15
CA VAL A 153 6.56 -12.67 1.57
C VAL A 153 5.83 -11.63 2.39
N ALA A 154 4.56 -11.45 2.10
CA ALA A 154 3.65 -10.66 2.91
C ALA A 154 2.41 -11.48 3.25
N GLY A 155 1.97 -11.40 4.49
CA GLY A 155 0.77 -12.10 4.95
C GLY A 155 -0.01 -11.27 5.95
N ILE A 156 -1.30 -11.54 6.03
CA ILE A 156 -2.21 -11.01 7.05
C ILE A 156 -3.04 -12.14 7.64
N ASP A 157 -3.65 -11.92 8.80
CA ASP A 157 -4.56 -12.89 9.42
C ASP A 157 -5.70 -13.24 8.46
N GLN A 158 -5.92 -14.54 8.20
CA GLN A 158 -6.98 -15.03 7.30
C GLN A 158 -8.36 -14.51 7.73
N ARG A 159 -8.62 -14.43 9.02
CA ARG A 159 -9.86 -13.88 9.55
C ARG A 159 -10.11 -12.44 9.07
N GLN A 160 -9.05 -11.62 8.98
CA GLN A 160 -9.18 -10.26 8.47
C GLN A 160 -9.56 -10.26 6.98
N VAL A 161 -9.01 -11.17 6.20
CA VAL A 161 -9.41 -11.36 4.79
C VAL A 161 -10.87 -11.75 4.69
N ASP A 162 -11.31 -12.70 5.52
CA ASP A 162 -12.70 -13.17 5.52
C ASP A 162 -13.69 -12.05 5.92
N GLU A 163 -13.33 -11.23 6.90
CA GLU A 163 -14.13 -10.06 7.32
C GLU A 163 -14.23 -9.01 6.19
N ILE A 164 -13.14 -8.75 5.48
CA ILE A 164 -13.13 -7.84 4.32
C ILE A 164 -14.03 -8.39 3.20
N LEU A 165 -13.89 -9.66 2.87
CA LEU A 165 -14.68 -10.29 1.82
C LEU A 165 -16.18 -10.30 2.17
N ALA A 166 -16.54 -10.58 3.41
CA ALA A 166 -17.90 -10.55 3.89
C ALA A 166 -18.51 -9.14 3.79
N ALA A 167 -17.78 -8.10 4.22
CA ALA A 167 -18.22 -6.71 4.12
C ALA A 167 -18.41 -6.26 2.65
N CYS A 168 -17.49 -6.63 1.76
CA CYS A 168 -17.62 -6.35 0.33
C CYS A 168 -18.87 -7.02 -0.26
N GLN A 169 -19.09 -8.29 0.06
CA GLN A 169 -20.25 -9.06 -0.40
C GLN A 169 -21.57 -8.46 0.09
N SER A 170 -21.64 -8.07 1.37
CA SER A 170 -22.82 -7.39 1.96
C SER A 170 -23.15 -6.09 1.23
N CYS A 171 -22.16 -5.39 0.72
CA CYS A 171 -22.34 -4.19 -0.08
C CYS A 171 -22.62 -4.48 -1.58
N GLY A 172 -22.66 -5.74 -1.99
CA GLY A 172 -22.88 -6.15 -3.38
C GLY A 172 -21.70 -5.82 -4.31
N LEU A 173 -20.48 -5.83 -3.76
CA LEU A 173 -19.24 -5.55 -4.48
C LEU A 173 -18.38 -6.80 -4.60
N ASN A 174 -17.73 -6.96 -5.75
CA ASN A 174 -16.73 -8.01 -5.95
C ASN A 174 -15.36 -7.48 -5.53
N CYS A 175 -14.75 -8.08 -4.51
CA CYS A 175 -13.40 -7.73 -4.10
C CYS A 175 -12.40 -8.24 -5.15
N LEU A 176 -11.68 -7.31 -5.79
CA LEU A 176 -10.62 -7.63 -6.75
C LEU A 176 -9.32 -8.01 -6.06
N GLY A 177 -9.10 -7.46 -4.88
CA GLY A 177 -7.90 -7.76 -4.10
C GLY A 177 -7.81 -6.94 -2.83
N ILE A 178 -6.87 -7.38 -1.99
CA ILE A 178 -6.47 -6.73 -0.76
C ILE A 178 -4.97 -6.47 -0.88
N THR A 179 -4.53 -5.26 -0.57
CA THR A 179 -3.13 -4.86 -0.64
C THR A 179 -2.70 -4.16 0.65
N LEU A 180 -1.41 -4.04 0.87
CA LEU A 180 -0.88 -3.25 1.97
C LEU A 180 -0.85 -1.77 1.61
N ASP A 181 -1.15 -0.90 2.54
CA ASP A 181 -1.21 0.55 2.32
C ASP A 181 0.13 1.14 1.88
N SER A 182 1.26 0.65 2.40
CA SER A 182 2.60 1.06 1.95
C SER A 182 2.90 0.63 0.52
N VAL A 183 2.52 -0.59 0.13
CA VAL A 183 2.68 -1.08 -1.25
C VAL A 183 1.78 -0.27 -2.19
N ALA A 184 0.54 -0.04 -1.79
CA ALA A 184 -0.40 0.79 -2.54
C ALA A 184 0.12 2.23 -2.70
N ALA A 185 0.59 2.87 -1.63
CA ALA A 185 1.18 4.20 -1.70
C ALA A 185 2.35 4.25 -2.69
N MET A 186 3.27 3.30 -2.61
CA MET A 186 4.42 3.24 -3.50
C MET A 186 4.01 3.11 -4.97
N ASN A 187 3.08 2.21 -5.28
CA ASN A 187 2.58 2.04 -6.64
C ASN A 187 1.90 3.31 -7.15
N GLY A 188 1.09 3.98 -6.32
CA GLY A 188 0.48 5.26 -6.67
C GLY A 188 1.52 6.35 -6.96
N TYR A 189 2.57 6.45 -6.16
CA TYR A 189 3.66 7.40 -6.41
C TYR A 189 4.45 7.07 -7.68
N LEU A 190 4.73 5.80 -7.94
CA LEU A 190 5.43 5.39 -9.16
C LEU A 190 4.64 5.71 -10.43
N GLN A 191 3.31 5.62 -10.38
CA GLN A 191 2.44 6.02 -11.51
C GLN A 191 2.46 7.55 -11.75
N MET A 192 2.80 8.33 -10.74
CA MET A 192 2.91 9.79 -10.82
C MET A 192 4.37 10.28 -10.97
N ALA A 193 5.33 9.37 -10.91
CA ALA A 193 6.74 9.71 -11.04
C ALA A 193 7.07 10.24 -12.45
N PRO A 194 8.12 11.05 -12.59
CA PRO A 194 8.58 11.49 -13.89
C PRO A 194 8.84 10.32 -14.86
N GLU A 195 8.53 10.51 -16.13
CA GLU A 195 8.81 9.52 -17.17
C GLU A 195 10.27 9.05 -17.09
N GLY A 196 10.47 7.74 -17.01
CA GLY A 196 11.78 7.10 -16.92
C GLY A 196 12.20 6.67 -15.52
N LEU A 197 11.51 7.08 -14.44
CA LEU A 197 11.77 6.52 -13.13
C LEU A 197 11.01 5.18 -12.98
N ARG A 198 11.76 4.09 -13.00
CA ARG A 198 11.23 2.76 -12.68
C ARG A 198 11.76 2.35 -11.31
N ALA A 199 11.00 1.52 -10.59
CA ALA A 199 11.46 0.97 -9.32
C ALA A 199 12.80 0.20 -9.47
N SER A 200 13.07 -0.34 -10.67
CA SER A 200 14.32 -1.00 -11.02
C SER A 200 15.53 -0.06 -11.16
N ASP A 201 15.29 1.24 -11.38
CA ASP A 201 16.36 2.21 -11.64
C ASP A 201 17.00 2.74 -10.35
N VAL A 202 16.36 2.48 -9.23
CA VAL A 202 16.85 2.81 -7.90
C VAL A 202 16.99 1.55 -7.06
N ARG A 203 18.10 1.42 -6.37
CA ARG A 203 18.34 0.26 -5.51
C ARG A 203 17.39 0.22 -4.32
N PHE A 204 17.13 1.39 -3.73
CA PHE A 204 16.18 1.56 -2.64
C PHE A 204 15.29 2.76 -2.86
N LEU A 205 14.00 2.54 -2.76
CA LEU A 205 12.99 3.59 -2.78
C LEU A 205 12.36 3.66 -1.39
N LEU A 206 12.44 4.82 -0.79
CA LEU A 206 11.91 5.10 0.53
C LEU A 206 10.58 5.84 0.41
N HIS A 207 9.62 5.48 1.22
CA HIS A 207 8.40 6.25 1.41
C HIS A 207 8.30 6.72 2.85
N GLY A 208 8.42 8.02 3.06
CA GLY A 208 8.22 8.68 4.34
C GLY A 208 6.80 9.23 4.44
N GLU A 209 5.96 8.62 5.26
CA GLU A 209 4.62 9.12 5.56
C GLU A 209 4.64 9.98 6.81
N LEU A 210 4.19 11.21 6.67
CA LEU A 210 4.16 12.22 7.74
C LEU A 210 2.70 12.46 8.15
N SER A 211 2.27 11.82 9.22
CA SER A 211 0.95 12.01 9.81
C SER A 211 1.05 12.65 11.19
N ARG A 212 -0.04 13.21 11.68
CA ARG A 212 -0.05 13.95 12.94
C ARG A 212 0.35 13.07 14.14
N HIS A 213 -0.06 11.82 14.17
CA HIS A 213 0.21 10.93 15.29
C HIS A 213 1.23 9.82 14.96
N ARG A 214 1.64 9.74 13.69
CA ARG A 214 2.55 8.70 13.22
C ARG A 214 3.48 9.23 12.14
N VAL A 215 4.75 8.87 12.25
CA VAL A 215 5.72 8.98 11.17
C VAL A 215 6.17 7.58 10.79
N ARG A 216 6.07 7.25 9.52
CA ARG A 216 6.43 5.93 8.96
C ARG A 216 7.53 6.07 7.92
N LEU A 217 8.46 5.14 7.93
CA LEU A 217 9.41 4.90 6.85
C LEU A 217 9.19 3.50 6.29
N ALA A 218 8.72 3.40 5.06
CA ALA A 218 8.67 2.14 4.31
C ALA A 218 9.85 2.11 3.33
N VAL A 219 10.55 1.00 3.29
CA VAL A 219 11.75 0.78 2.48
C VAL A 219 11.44 -0.27 1.43
N PHE A 220 11.63 0.07 0.17
CA PHE A 220 11.45 -0.83 -0.96
C PHE A 220 12.80 -1.11 -1.62
N ALA A 221 13.11 -2.37 -1.80
CA ALA A 221 14.27 -2.84 -2.55
C ALA A 221 13.78 -3.48 -3.86
N GLN A 222 14.20 -2.94 -4.99
CA GLN A 222 13.79 -3.44 -6.32
C GLN A 222 12.25 -3.56 -6.50
N GLY A 223 11.52 -2.61 -5.92
CA GLY A 223 10.06 -2.58 -5.99
C GLY A 223 9.32 -3.45 -4.96
N VAL A 224 10.04 -4.19 -4.12
CA VAL A 224 9.47 -5.05 -3.09
C VAL A 224 9.59 -4.38 -1.73
N LEU A 225 8.53 -4.38 -0.93
CA LEU A 225 8.56 -3.91 0.45
C LEU A 225 9.54 -4.76 1.27
N PHE A 226 10.57 -4.10 1.79
CA PHE A 226 11.67 -4.77 2.48
C PHE A 226 11.60 -4.58 4.00
N ASN A 227 11.25 -3.37 4.43
CA ASN A 227 11.22 -3.00 5.85
C ASN A 227 10.26 -1.85 6.07
N GLU A 228 9.70 -1.78 7.26
CA GLU A 228 8.95 -0.63 7.75
C GLU A 228 9.35 -0.30 9.19
N SER A 229 9.35 0.99 9.49
CA SER A 229 9.65 1.51 10.82
C SER A 229 8.72 2.69 11.13
N TRP A 230 8.35 2.84 12.41
CA TRP A 230 7.42 3.87 12.85
C TRP A 230 7.92 4.60 14.09
N GLU A 231 7.53 5.87 14.18
CA GLU A 231 7.51 6.62 15.43
C GLU A 231 6.08 7.13 15.68
N HIS A 232 5.64 7.06 16.91
CA HIS A 232 4.32 7.50 17.35
C HIS A 232 4.43 8.66 18.34
N SER A 233 3.42 9.53 18.35
CA SER A 233 3.27 10.60 19.32
C SER A 233 1.82 10.71 19.77
N GLU A 234 1.57 10.58 21.07
CA GLU A 234 0.24 10.75 21.66
C GLU A 234 -0.25 12.20 21.53
N ASP A 235 0.65 13.17 21.76
CA ASP A 235 0.35 14.60 21.68
C ASP A 235 0.29 15.11 20.21
N GLY A 236 0.69 14.29 19.27
CA GLY A 236 0.82 14.63 17.87
C GLY A 236 2.15 15.31 17.52
N PHE A 237 2.56 15.11 16.27
CA PHE A 237 3.76 15.73 15.70
C PHE A 237 3.42 17.11 15.12
N SER A 238 4.24 18.10 15.42
CA SER A 238 4.39 19.28 14.56
C SER A 238 5.18 18.88 13.30
N VAL A 239 5.14 19.70 12.26
CA VAL A 239 5.91 19.48 11.03
C VAL A 239 7.40 19.26 11.32
N VAL A 240 7.99 20.07 12.18
CA VAL A 240 9.42 19.97 12.52
C VAL A 240 9.73 18.65 13.23
N GLN A 241 8.89 18.27 14.20
CA GLN A 241 9.05 17.00 14.91
C GLN A 241 8.87 15.80 13.99
N ALA A 242 7.89 15.83 13.07
CA ALA A 242 7.67 14.76 12.10
C ALA A 242 8.88 14.60 11.15
N ILE A 243 9.43 15.69 10.65
CA ILE A 243 10.62 15.67 9.81
C ILE A 243 11.82 15.12 10.60
N SER A 244 12.02 15.54 11.85
CA SER A 244 13.10 15.01 12.69
C SER A 244 12.92 13.53 13.05
N ALA A 245 11.69 13.08 13.23
CA ALA A 245 11.36 11.66 13.40
C ALA A 245 11.75 10.86 12.14
N LEU A 246 11.36 11.33 10.97
CA LEU A 246 11.72 10.69 9.70
C LEU A 246 13.24 10.67 9.48
N GLU A 247 13.96 11.75 9.82
CA GLU A 247 15.42 11.77 9.76
C GLU A 247 16.06 10.68 10.63
N ARG A 248 15.53 10.46 11.83
CA ARG A 248 16.00 9.39 12.73
C ARG A 248 15.75 8.01 12.10
N LEU A 249 14.55 7.77 11.58
CA LEU A 249 14.20 6.50 10.92
C LEU A 249 15.13 6.22 9.72
N VAL A 250 15.33 7.21 8.85
CA VAL A 250 16.25 7.10 7.70
C VAL A 250 17.68 6.86 8.17
N SER A 251 18.12 7.56 9.21
CA SER A 251 19.49 7.42 9.74
C SER A 251 19.72 6.08 10.41
N THR A 252 18.73 5.54 11.11
CA THR A 252 18.78 4.20 11.70
C THR A 252 18.88 3.15 10.61
N TRP A 253 17.98 3.21 9.63
CA TRP A 253 18.00 2.29 8.50
C TRP A 253 19.34 2.32 7.74
N THR A 254 19.90 3.51 7.49
CA THR A 254 21.20 3.64 6.79
C THR A 254 22.38 3.13 7.59
N ARG A 255 22.30 3.15 8.91
CA ARG A 255 23.36 2.61 9.80
C ARG A 255 23.35 1.09 9.85
N ASP A 256 22.15 0.49 9.85
CA ASP A 256 21.94 -0.94 10.08
C ASP A 256 22.14 -1.81 8.82
N GLY A 257 22.65 -1.26 7.73
CA GLY A 257 23.06 -2.08 6.58
C GLY A 257 22.67 -1.55 5.20
N ALA A 258 22.28 -0.29 5.11
CA ALA A 258 22.10 0.31 3.78
C ALA A 258 23.47 0.50 3.09
N PRO A 259 23.52 0.34 1.76
CA PRO A 259 24.76 0.56 1.03
C PRO A 259 25.21 2.02 1.13
N GLU A 260 26.52 2.22 1.23
CA GLU A 260 27.17 3.54 1.29
C GLU A 260 26.87 4.46 0.10
N GLU A 261 26.38 3.92 -1.02
CA GLU A 261 26.05 4.70 -2.21
C GLU A 261 24.71 5.43 -2.08
N VAL A 262 24.76 6.62 -1.50
CA VAL A 262 23.61 7.54 -1.38
C VAL A 262 22.92 7.82 -2.73
N ALA A 263 23.63 7.70 -3.86
CA ALA A 263 23.10 7.96 -5.19
C ALA A 263 21.99 6.98 -5.63
N SER A 264 21.95 5.78 -5.04
CA SER A 264 20.98 4.73 -5.38
C SER A 264 19.71 4.73 -4.50
N VAL A 265 19.58 5.71 -3.59
CA VAL A 265 18.47 5.82 -2.66
C VAL A 265 17.62 7.05 -3.00
N ARG A 266 16.32 6.86 -3.19
CA ARG A 266 15.35 7.95 -3.40
C ARG A 266 14.29 7.93 -2.30
N LEU A 267 13.82 9.10 -1.91
CA LEU A 267 12.81 9.30 -0.88
C LEU A 267 11.61 10.05 -1.44
N ILE A 268 10.44 9.49 -1.25
CA ILE A 268 9.15 10.12 -1.53
C ILE A 268 8.50 10.48 -0.20
N LEU A 269 7.92 11.67 -0.12
CA LEU A 269 7.16 12.12 1.04
C LEU A 269 5.67 12.10 0.77
N GLY A 270 4.92 11.62 1.74
CA GLY A 270 3.47 11.57 1.72
C GLY A 270 2.85 11.84 3.09
N GLY A 271 1.53 11.70 3.19
CA GLY A 271 0.76 11.85 4.42
C GLY A 271 0.20 13.27 4.65
N GLU A 272 -0.65 13.38 5.65
CA GLU A 272 -1.47 14.57 5.91
C GLU A 272 -0.67 15.85 6.23
N LEU A 273 0.50 15.70 6.88
CA LEU A 273 1.32 16.86 7.21
C LEU A 273 1.96 17.52 5.97
N MET A 274 1.96 16.85 4.82
CA MET A 274 2.43 17.45 3.56
C MET A 274 1.57 18.64 3.11
N TYR A 275 0.31 18.71 3.55
CA TYR A 275 -0.57 19.88 3.30
C TYR A 275 -0.29 21.07 4.21
N VAL A 276 0.47 20.86 5.29
CA VAL A 276 0.81 21.96 6.21
C VAL A 276 1.86 22.85 5.56
N LYS A 277 1.55 24.15 5.51
CA LYS A 277 2.44 25.16 4.91
C LYS A 277 3.85 25.06 5.50
N GLY A 278 4.83 24.91 4.63
CA GLY A 278 6.24 24.84 4.99
C GLY A 278 6.78 23.42 5.24
N CYS A 279 5.96 22.37 5.22
CA CYS A 279 6.43 20.99 5.41
C CYS A 279 7.50 20.60 4.39
N GLU A 280 7.20 20.74 3.10
CA GLU A 280 8.15 20.45 2.03
C GLU A 280 9.44 21.31 2.14
N ALA A 281 9.30 22.60 2.45
CA ALA A 281 10.45 23.48 2.65
C ALA A 281 11.30 23.06 3.85
N THR A 282 10.69 22.54 4.92
CA THR A 282 11.40 22.01 6.07
C THR A 282 12.16 20.73 5.70
N ALA A 283 11.53 19.82 4.98
CA ALA A 283 12.17 18.59 4.49
C ALA A 283 13.35 18.89 3.55
N LYS A 284 13.20 19.87 2.65
CA LYS A 284 14.30 20.33 1.75
C LYS A 284 15.47 20.97 2.48
N ARG A 285 15.30 21.47 3.69
CA ARG A 285 16.39 22.00 4.54
C ARG A 285 17.14 20.91 5.31
N SER A 286 16.56 19.74 5.44
CA SER A 286 17.18 18.60 6.08
C SER A 286 18.38 18.11 5.27
N GLN A 287 19.55 18.00 5.89
CA GLN A 287 20.74 17.48 5.23
C GLN A 287 20.62 15.99 4.88
N THR A 288 19.89 15.24 5.69
CA THR A 288 19.68 13.80 5.51
C THR A 288 18.67 13.51 4.39
N LEU A 289 17.56 14.26 4.38
CA LEU A 289 16.44 13.97 3.46
C LEU A 289 16.63 14.65 2.09
N SER A 290 17.09 15.90 2.05
CA SER A 290 17.13 16.71 0.83
C SER A 290 17.89 16.07 -0.34
N ARG A 291 18.96 15.35 -0.05
CA ARG A 291 19.78 14.65 -1.06
C ARG A 291 19.08 13.45 -1.70
N ARG A 292 18.00 12.96 -1.09
CA ARG A 292 17.26 11.77 -1.49
C ARG A 292 15.87 12.08 -2.02
N LEU A 293 15.36 13.29 -1.77
CA LEU A 293 14.01 13.67 -2.14
C LEU A 293 13.77 13.54 -3.63
N LEU A 294 12.67 12.88 -3.97
CA LEU A 294 12.11 12.80 -5.30
C LEU A 294 10.88 13.69 -5.39
N GLU A 295 10.88 14.63 -6.31
CA GLU A 295 9.71 15.47 -6.58
C GLU A 295 8.71 14.70 -7.46
N ILE A 296 7.47 14.63 -7.00
CA ILE A 296 6.38 13.96 -7.71
C ILE A 296 5.29 14.98 -8.02
N ALA A 297 4.88 15.01 -9.29
CA ALA A 297 3.76 15.83 -9.73
C ALA A 297 2.46 15.02 -9.64
N PRO A 298 1.45 15.50 -8.89
CA PRO A 298 0.17 14.78 -8.79
C PRO A 298 -0.59 14.79 -10.11
N ARG A 299 -1.36 13.73 -10.37
CA ARG A 299 -2.34 13.72 -11.46
C ARG A 299 -3.39 14.79 -11.23
N ARG A 300 -3.90 15.40 -12.30
CA ARG A 300 -4.88 16.50 -12.20
C ARG A 300 -6.12 16.12 -11.41
N GLU A 301 -6.56 14.88 -11.53
CA GLU A 301 -7.75 14.33 -10.89
C GLU A 301 -7.59 14.18 -9.36
N LEU A 302 -6.33 14.13 -8.87
CA LEU A 302 -6.00 13.97 -7.46
C LEU A 302 -5.45 15.25 -6.81
N GLN A 303 -5.48 16.40 -7.49
CA GLN A 303 -4.76 17.61 -7.08
C GLN A 303 -5.08 18.14 -5.68
N THR A 304 -6.34 17.98 -5.21
CA THR A 304 -6.77 18.59 -3.95
C THR A 304 -6.26 17.87 -2.72
N HIS A 305 -6.20 16.54 -2.75
CA HIS A 305 -5.84 15.68 -1.61
C HIS A 305 -4.94 14.51 -2.01
N TRP A 306 -4.07 14.72 -3.00
CA TRP A 306 -3.34 13.64 -3.64
C TRP A 306 -2.45 12.82 -2.69
N HIS A 307 -1.88 13.41 -1.64
CA HIS A 307 -1.09 12.67 -0.64
C HIS A 307 -1.94 11.68 0.16
N ASP A 308 -3.23 11.96 0.35
CA ASP A 308 -4.16 11.04 1.01
C ASP A 308 -4.81 10.07 0.04
N ASP A 309 -5.03 10.51 -1.22
CA ASP A 309 -5.69 9.70 -2.25
C ASP A 309 -4.72 8.74 -2.95
N VAL A 310 -3.40 8.92 -2.76
CA VAL A 310 -2.39 8.07 -3.40
C VAL A 310 -2.50 6.60 -3.01
N VAL A 311 -2.85 6.33 -1.75
CA VAL A 311 -3.02 4.94 -1.28
C VAL A 311 -4.18 4.24 -1.97
N PRO A 312 -5.43 4.75 -1.96
CA PRO A 312 -6.51 4.10 -2.68
C PRO A 312 -6.28 4.11 -4.20
N PHE A 313 -5.62 5.12 -4.77
CA PHE A 313 -5.25 5.12 -6.19
C PHE A 313 -4.28 3.97 -6.51
N GLY A 314 -3.18 3.87 -5.79
CA GLY A 314 -2.16 2.87 -6.02
C GLY A 314 -2.57 1.44 -5.63
N ALA A 315 -3.62 1.28 -4.81
CA ALA A 315 -4.11 -0.03 -4.43
C ALA A 315 -4.64 -0.82 -5.64
N LEU A 316 -5.31 -0.17 -6.58
CA LEU A 316 -5.73 -0.82 -7.82
C LEU A 316 -4.53 -1.09 -8.73
N GLU A 317 -3.59 -0.16 -8.82
CA GLU A 317 -2.37 -0.28 -9.64
C GLU A 317 -1.45 -1.42 -9.17
N ALA A 318 -1.62 -1.89 -7.92
CA ALA A 318 -0.87 -3.01 -7.35
C ALA A 318 -1.38 -4.38 -7.81
N MET A 319 -2.59 -4.44 -8.41
CA MET A 319 -3.22 -5.70 -8.75
C MET A 319 -2.70 -6.23 -10.09
N PRO A 320 -2.07 -7.42 -10.13
CA PRO A 320 -1.70 -8.05 -11.38
C PRO A 320 -2.97 -8.45 -12.16
N CYS A 321 -3.02 -8.11 -13.44
CA CYS A 321 -3.94 -8.73 -14.38
C CYS A 321 -3.24 -9.90 -15.03
N GLU A 322 -3.57 -11.10 -14.63
CA GLU A 322 -3.18 -12.31 -15.35
C GLU A 322 -4.34 -12.87 -16.20
#